data_1fe6d11775ddd8286eadbc64fb8ff8ce
#
_entry.id   1fe6d11775ddd8286eadbc64fb8ff8ce
#
_cell.length_a   1.000
_cell.length_b   1.000
_cell.length_c   1.000
_cell.angle_alpha   90.00
_cell.angle_beta   90.00
_cell.angle_gamma   90.00
#
_symmetry.space_group_name_H-M   'P 1'
#
loop_
_entity.id
_entity.type
_entity.pdbx_description
1 polymer ?
#
loop_
_entity_poly.entity_id
_entity_poly.type
_entity_poly.pdbx_seq_one_letter_code
_entity_poly.pdbx_strand_id
1 'polypeptide(L)'
;MKKYVRYLLVLLMCGSLTGVKAQKTFQVDGINYYLDGSEARVSDNRDYSGSKIIIPNSVLYVGKNYPVTSIADSAFYGNWRLIEVTIPNSVTNIGNYAFHNCSDLTAITIPNSVTTIGEWAFHRCTGLITVTIPNSVTEIGAWAFYDCSSLTTVTIPNSTIGEYAFKGCTGLTTVIIGNSVTKIWDYAFEGCTGLTTVTIPNSVTTIGTSAFEVCTGLQKVIWNALNAEYYDGISNKSLFPNCD
;
A
#
# COMPACT_ATOMS: atom_id res chain seq x y z
N MET A 1 37.48 -7.42 -1.46
CA MET A 1 37.02 -8.81 -1.66
C MET A 1 35.88 -8.76 -2.66
N LYS A 2 36.05 -9.34 -3.87
CA LYS A 2 35.03 -9.36 -4.92
C LYS A 2 33.94 -10.34 -4.53
N LYS A 3 32.71 -9.85 -4.24
CA LYS A 3 31.54 -10.69 -4.08
C LYS A 3 31.18 -11.32 -5.43
N TYR A 4 31.33 -12.62 -5.53
CA TYR A 4 30.87 -13.37 -6.70
C TYR A 4 29.35 -13.44 -6.68
N VAL A 5 28.71 -12.75 -7.63
CA VAL A 5 27.28 -12.85 -7.89
C VAL A 5 27.04 -14.23 -8.54
N ARG A 6 26.41 -15.16 -7.83
CA ARG A 6 25.99 -16.46 -8.39
C ARG A 6 24.71 -16.26 -9.20
N TYR A 7 24.84 -16.30 -10.50
CA TYR A 7 23.68 -16.33 -11.41
C TYR A 7 23.11 -17.75 -11.43
N LEU A 8 21.94 -17.95 -10.88
CA LEU A 8 21.14 -19.15 -11.12
C LEU A 8 20.19 -18.86 -12.29
N LEU A 9 20.57 -19.29 -13.47
CA LEU A 9 19.76 -19.19 -14.69
C LEU A 9 18.69 -20.29 -14.65
N VAL A 10 17.50 -20.01 -14.18
CA VAL A 10 16.36 -20.92 -14.34
C VAL A 10 15.73 -20.64 -15.70
N LEU A 11 16.14 -21.44 -16.70
CA LEU A 11 15.46 -21.49 -17.99
C LEU A 11 14.16 -22.30 -17.85
N LEU A 12 13.04 -21.64 -17.66
CA LEU A 12 11.73 -22.25 -17.90
C LEU A 12 11.45 -22.18 -19.42
N MET A 13 11.74 -23.27 -20.13
CA MET A 13 11.21 -23.47 -21.46
C MET A 13 9.71 -23.77 -21.35
N CYS A 14 8.87 -22.80 -21.65
CA CYS A 14 7.46 -23.02 -21.92
C CYS A 14 7.22 -22.80 -23.41
N GLY A 15 6.65 -23.80 -24.04
CA GLY A 15 6.45 -23.90 -25.49
C GLY A 15 5.58 -22.78 -26.05
N SER A 16 5.81 -22.50 -27.31
CA SER A 16 5.18 -21.56 -28.20
C SER A 16 3.65 -21.52 -28.15
N LEU A 17 3.11 -20.40 -27.65
CA LEU A 17 1.79 -19.89 -28.05
C LEU A 17 1.93 -18.41 -28.37
N THR A 18 1.54 -18.08 -29.56
CA THR A 18 1.48 -16.78 -30.25
C THR A 18 1.42 -15.52 -29.38
N GLY A 19 2.48 -14.70 -29.45
CA GLY A 19 2.37 -13.25 -29.20
C GLY A 19 2.76 -12.73 -27.83
N VAL A 20 2.92 -13.55 -26.80
CA VAL A 20 3.40 -13.11 -25.48
C VAL A 20 4.93 -13.23 -25.46
N LYS A 21 5.65 -12.11 -25.47
CA LYS A 21 7.10 -12.12 -25.19
C LYS A 21 7.29 -12.72 -23.80
N ALA A 22 7.97 -13.87 -23.72
CA ALA A 22 8.35 -14.46 -22.44
C ALA A 22 9.08 -13.40 -21.61
N GLN A 23 8.53 -13.02 -20.46
CA GLN A 23 9.19 -12.09 -19.54
C GLN A 23 10.49 -12.73 -19.06
N LYS A 24 11.62 -12.02 -19.24
CA LYS A 24 12.91 -12.49 -18.76
C LYS A 24 12.98 -12.30 -17.26
N THR A 25 12.76 -13.37 -16.50
CA THR A 25 12.91 -13.38 -15.05
C THR A 25 14.33 -13.76 -14.64
N PHE A 26 14.82 -13.18 -13.56
CA PHE A 26 16.14 -13.45 -13.00
C PHE A 26 16.16 -13.11 -11.52
N GLN A 27 17.20 -13.55 -10.79
CA GLN A 27 17.32 -13.33 -9.36
C GLN A 27 18.64 -12.60 -9.05
N VAL A 28 18.56 -11.62 -8.14
CA VAL A 28 19.73 -10.93 -7.58
C VAL A 28 19.55 -10.87 -6.06
N ASP A 29 20.54 -11.32 -5.29
CA ASP A 29 20.55 -11.34 -3.82
C ASP A 29 19.27 -11.98 -3.20
N GLY A 30 18.75 -13.03 -3.87
CA GLY A 30 17.57 -13.77 -3.44
C GLY A 30 16.24 -13.13 -3.85
N ILE A 31 16.24 -11.95 -4.43
CA ILE A 31 15.04 -11.23 -4.90
C ILE A 31 14.85 -11.52 -6.39
N ASN A 32 13.64 -11.89 -6.76
CA ASN A 32 13.25 -12.16 -8.15
C ASN A 32 12.84 -10.85 -8.85
N TYR A 33 13.26 -10.72 -10.09
CA TYR A 33 12.95 -9.59 -10.96
C TYR A 33 12.51 -10.07 -12.33
N TYR A 34 11.78 -9.22 -13.06
CA TYR A 34 11.63 -9.37 -14.50
C TYR A 34 11.99 -8.06 -15.21
N LEU A 35 12.39 -8.17 -16.48
CA LEU A 35 12.67 -7.00 -17.32
C LEU A 35 11.43 -6.56 -18.07
N ASP A 36 11.16 -5.26 -18.00
CA ASP A 36 10.15 -4.58 -18.79
C ASP A 36 10.84 -3.47 -19.61
N GLY A 37 11.22 -3.79 -20.84
CA GLY A 37 11.99 -2.88 -21.67
C GLY A 37 13.38 -2.61 -21.11
N SER A 38 13.62 -1.36 -20.69
CA SER A 38 14.89 -0.89 -20.12
C SER A 38 14.94 -0.88 -18.60
N GLU A 39 13.90 -1.37 -17.95
CA GLU A 39 13.69 -1.34 -16.51
C GLU A 39 13.58 -2.74 -15.92
N ALA A 40 13.82 -2.86 -14.62
CA ALA A 40 13.55 -4.05 -13.84
C ALA A 40 12.38 -3.80 -12.89
N ARG A 41 11.56 -4.81 -12.70
CA ARG A 41 10.48 -4.80 -11.70
C ARG A 41 10.69 -5.94 -10.71
N VAL A 42 10.48 -5.66 -9.42
CA VAL A 42 10.44 -6.73 -8.41
C VAL A 42 9.27 -7.63 -8.74
N SER A 43 9.52 -8.93 -8.91
CA SER A 43 8.51 -9.90 -9.35
C SER A 43 8.05 -10.81 -8.20
N ASP A 44 7.67 -12.03 -8.48
CA ASP A 44 7.16 -12.99 -7.49
C ASP A 44 8.24 -13.41 -6.48
N ASN A 45 8.09 -12.97 -5.24
CA ASN A 45 8.94 -13.27 -4.10
C ASN A 45 8.13 -13.89 -2.93
N ARG A 46 7.03 -14.56 -3.22
CA ARG A 46 6.20 -15.21 -2.18
C ARG A 46 6.99 -16.18 -1.32
N ASP A 47 7.95 -16.87 -1.93
CA ASP A 47 8.82 -17.84 -1.28
C ASP A 47 10.13 -17.26 -0.75
N TYR A 48 10.29 -15.94 -0.76
CA TYR A 48 11.48 -15.31 -0.16
C TYR A 48 11.56 -15.66 1.32
N SER A 49 12.66 -16.33 1.72
CA SER A 49 12.81 -16.91 3.06
C SER A 49 13.39 -15.96 4.10
N GLY A 50 13.91 -14.81 3.68
CA GLY A 50 14.44 -13.77 4.58
C GLY A 50 13.35 -12.97 5.24
N SER A 51 13.64 -12.41 6.41
CA SER A 51 12.72 -11.53 7.13
C SER A 51 12.88 -10.04 6.76
N LYS A 52 13.96 -9.69 6.08
CA LYS A 52 14.27 -8.30 5.69
C LYS A 52 14.69 -8.25 4.23
N ILE A 53 14.16 -7.26 3.51
CA ILE A 53 14.48 -6.99 2.11
C ILE A 53 14.96 -5.55 1.96
N ILE A 54 16.07 -5.38 1.23
CA ILE A 54 16.54 -4.09 0.75
C ILE A 54 16.51 -4.16 -0.78
N ILE A 55 15.53 -3.52 -1.39
CA ILE A 55 15.42 -3.45 -2.84
C ILE A 55 16.44 -2.41 -3.34
N PRO A 56 17.36 -2.76 -4.26
CA PRO A 56 18.35 -1.81 -4.78
C PRO A 56 17.74 -0.84 -5.81
N ASN A 57 18.37 0.33 -6.02
CA ASN A 57 17.94 1.27 -7.07
C ASN A 57 18.08 0.68 -8.48
N SER A 58 19.00 -0.25 -8.71
CA SER A 58 19.22 -0.93 -9.99
C SER A 58 19.79 -2.31 -9.77
N VAL A 59 19.59 -3.18 -10.76
CA VAL A 59 20.12 -4.55 -10.79
C VAL A 59 20.97 -4.76 -12.05
N LEU A 60 22.06 -5.50 -11.89
CA LEU A 60 22.93 -5.89 -13.01
C LEU A 60 22.42 -7.21 -13.61
N TYR A 61 22.09 -7.20 -14.89
CA TYR A 61 21.70 -8.39 -15.63
C TYR A 61 22.42 -8.43 -17.00
N VAL A 62 23.13 -9.53 -17.28
CA VAL A 62 23.89 -9.75 -18.53
C VAL A 62 24.75 -8.52 -18.92
N GLY A 63 25.51 -8.00 -17.95
CA GLY A 63 26.45 -6.88 -18.16
C GLY A 63 25.82 -5.48 -18.30
N LYS A 64 24.50 -5.36 -18.15
CA LYS A 64 23.78 -4.09 -18.22
C LYS A 64 23.03 -3.82 -16.90
N ASN A 65 23.11 -2.56 -16.44
CA ASN A 65 22.31 -2.10 -15.29
C ASN A 65 20.91 -1.72 -15.72
N TYR A 66 19.91 -2.18 -14.94
CA TYR A 66 18.51 -1.86 -15.12
C TYR A 66 17.99 -1.19 -13.85
N PRO A 67 17.43 0.03 -13.94
CA PRO A 67 16.81 0.67 -12.78
C PRO A 67 15.61 -0.16 -12.31
N VAL A 68 15.45 -0.29 -10.99
CA VAL A 68 14.27 -0.95 -10.39
C VAL A 68 13.21 0.12 -10.18
N THR A 69 12.15 0.11 -10.98
CA THR A 69 11.17 1.20 -11.05
C THR A 69 9.82 0.87 -10.45
N SER A 70 9.54 -0.42 -10.19
CA SER A 70 8.27 -0.80 -9.57
C SER A 70 8.36 -2.11 -8.80
N ILE A 71 7.42 -2.28 -7.87
CA ILE A 71 7.06 -3.54 -7.24
C ILE A 71 5.84 -4.05 -7.99
N ALA A 72 5.96 -5.22 -8.62
CA ALA A 72 4.89 -5.77 -9.46
C ALA A 72 3.69 -6.24 -8.61
N ASP A 73 2.58 -6.52 -9.29
CA ASP A 73 1.41 -7.11 -8.66
C ASP A 73 1.76 -8.43 -7.98
N SER A 74 1.26 -8.62 -6.77
CA SER A 74 1.46 -9.83 -5.97
C SER A 74 2.93 -10.17 -5.65
N ALA A 75 3.87 -9.23 -5.78
CA ALA A 75 5.31 -9.51 -5.66
C ALA A 75 5.71 -10.22 -4.36
N PHE A 76 5.06 -9.91 -3.24
CA PHE A 76 5.30 -10.55 -1.93
C PHE A 76 4.01 -11.13 -1.33
N TYR A 77 3.02 -11.46 -2.17
CA TYR A 77 1.72 -11.97 -1.73
C TYR A 77 1.87 -13.16 -0.77
N GLY A 78 1.32 -13.04 0.44
CA GLY A 78 1.32 -14.11 1.44
C GLY A 78 2.68 -14.38 2.08
N ASN A 79 3.69 -13.55 1.87
CA ASN A 79 4.97 -13.70 2.54
C ASN A 79 4.89 -13.21 4.00
N TRP A 80 4.35 -14.08 4.85
CA TRP A 80 4.11 -13.80 6.25
C TRP A 80 5.39 -13.63 7.09
N ARG A 81 6.55 -14.08 6.58
CA ARG A 81 7.85 -13.98 7.27
C ARG A 81 8.53 -12.62 7.12
N LEU A 82 8.05 -11.81 6.18
CA LEU A 82 8.65 -10.53 5.87
C LEU A 82 8.33 -9.52 6.97
N ILE A 83 9.35 -9.03 7.67
CA ILE A 83 9.24 -8.10 8.81
C ILE A 83 9.51 -6.67 8.37
N GLU A 84 10.47 -6.46 7.46
CA GLU A 84 10.95 -5.14 7.06
C GLU A 84 11.25 -5.09 5.55
N VAL A 85 10.81 -4.02 4.90
CA VAL A 85 11.08 -3.76 3.48
C VAL A 85 11.61 -2.34 3.32
N THR A 86 12.77 -2.22 2.68
CA THR A 86 13.31 -0.93 2.23
C THR A 86 13.07 -0.80 0.73
N ILE A 87 12.27 0.19 0.34
CA ILE A 87 11.95 0.53 -1.05
C ILE A 87 12.84 1.69 -1.48
N PRO A 88 13.58 1.60 -2.60
CA PRO A 88 14.47 2.65 -3.06
C PRO A 88 13.72 3.80 -3.76
N ASN A 89 14.37 4.97 -3.85
CA ASN A 89 13.81 6.16 -4.53
C ASN A 89 13.67 6.02 -6.07
N SER A 90 14.07 4.91 -6.65
CA SER A 90 13.82 4.60 -8.06
C SER A 90 12.42 4.01 -8.30
N VAL A 91 11.77 3.49 -7.26
CA VAL A 91 10.44 2.88 -7.36
C VAL A 91 9.37 3.97 -7.36
N THR A 92 8.51 3.95 -8.38
CA THR A 92 7.42 4.90 -8.57
C THR A 92 6.03 4.31 -8.34
N ASN A 93 5.93 2.97 -8.35
CA ASN A 93 4.64 2.27 -8.21
C ASN A 93 4.75 1.04 -7.32
N ILE A 94 3.77 0.86 -6.43
CA ILE A 94 3.54 -0.38 -5.68
C ILE A 94 2.28 -1.02 -6.27
N GLY A 95 2.43 -2.20 -6.86
CA GLY A 95 1.38 -2.91 -7.59
C GLY A 95 0.26 -3.45 -6.71
N ASN A 96 -0.79 -3.96 -7.36
CA ASN A 96 -1.93 -4.57 -6.68
C ASN A 96 -1.49 -5.82 -5.91
N TYR A 97 -2.04 -6.02 -4.70
CA TYR A 97 -1.71 -7.17 -3.84
C TYR A 97 -0.21 -7.32 -3.50
N ALA A 98 0.62 -6.30 -3.73
CA ALA A 98 2.09 -6.42 -3.66
C ALA A 98 2.59 -7.02 -2.34
N PHE A 99 1.99 -6.64 -1.20
CA PHE A 99 2.29 -7.14 0.14
C PHE A 99 1.05 -7.73 0.83
N HIS A 100 0.05 -8.17 0.04
CA HIS A 100 -1.17 -8.77 0.59
C HIS A 100 -0.82 -9.91 1.55
N ASN A 101 -1.40 -9.88 2.76
CA ASN A 101 -1.20 -10.91 3.79
C ASN A 101 0.27 -11.12 4.22
N CYS A 102 1.10 -10.07 4.18
CA CYS A 102 2.41 -10.04 4.84
C CYS A 102 2.20 -9.75 6.33
N SER A 103 1.72 -10.75 7.08
CA SER A 103 1.20 -10.56 8.44
C SER A 103 2.25 -10.12 9.46
N ASP A 104 3.53 -10.45 9.27
CA ASP A 104 4.62 -10.09 10.17
C ASP A 104 5.32 -8.78 9.78
N LEU A 105 4.87 -8.13 8.69
CA LEU A 105 5.42 -6.84 8.25
C LEU A 105 5.08 -5.76 9.27
N THR A 106 6.09 -5.30 10.04
CA THR A 106 5.90 -4.32 11.11
C THR A 106 6.07 -2.89 10.67
N ALA A 107 6.93 -2.66 9.69
CA ALA A 107 7.22 -1.33 9.17
C ALA A 107 7.56 -1.36 7.69
N ILE A 108 7.11 -0.34 6.97
CA ILE A 108 7.50 -0.08 5.59
C ILE A 108 7.69 1.43 5.40
N THR A 109 8.77 1.80 4.72
CA THR A 109 9.00 3.18 4.31
C THR A 109 8.68 3.30 2.83
N ILE A 110 7.66 4.08 2.51
CA ILE A 110 7.27 4.40 1.13
C ILE A 110 8.03 5.66 0.72
N PRO A 111 8.91 5.59 -0.31
CA PRO A 111 9.72 6.75 -0.70
C PRO A 111 8.91 7.81 -1.45
N ASN A 112 9.43 9.06 -1.47
CA ASN A 112 8.80 10.20 -2.15
C ASN A 112 8.73 10.07 -3.69
N SER A 113 9.26 9.00 -4.26
CA SER A 113 9.13 8.67 -5.68
C SER A 113 7.83 7.94 -5.99
N VAL A 114 7.23 7.27 -5.00
CA VAL A 114 5.99 6.49 -5.21
C VAL A 114 4.81 7.43 -5.41
N THR A 115 4.10 7.24 -6.51
CA THR A 115 2.91 8.02 -6.87
C THR A 115 1.61 7.24 -6.69
N THR A 116 1.67 5.90 -6.69
CA THR A 116 0.50 5.04 -6.62
C THR A 116 0.72 3.87 -5.67
N ILE A 117 -0.25 3.63 -4.80
CA ILE A 117 -0.39 2.41 -3.99
C ILE A 117 -1.58 1.64 -4.55
N GLY A 118 -1.32 0.46 -5.09
CA GLY A 118 -2.31 -0.37 -5.77
C GLY A 118 -3.41 -0.90 -4.84
N GLU A 119 -4.44 -1.46 -5.47
CA GLU A 119 -5.53 -2.13 -4.76
C GLU A 119 -5.00 -3.32 -3.94
N TRP A 120 -5.51 -3.51 -2.72
CA TRP A 120 -5.14 -4.61 -1.84
C TRP A 120 -3.65 -4.67 -1.49
N ALA A 121 -2.87 -3.61 -1.76
CA ALA A 121 -1.40 -3.66 -1.70
C ALA A 121 -0.86 -4.10 -0.35
N PHE A 122 -1.45 -3.70 0.77
CA PHE A 122 -1.10 -4.06 2.14
C PHE A 122 -2.25 -4.71 2.90
N HIS A 123 -3.24 -5.28 2.18
CA HIS A 123 -4.39 -5.95 2.78
C HIS A 123 -3.92 -7.06 3.74
N ARG A 124 -4.45 -7.05 4.97
CA ARG A 124 -4.07 -7.99 6.04
C ARG A 124 -2.58 -8.00 6.41
N CYS A 125 -1.90 -6.89 6.30
CA CYS A 125 -0.61 -6.70 6.97
C CYS A 125 -0.87 -6.45 8.47
N THR A 126 -1.31 -7.48 9.19
CA THR A 126 -1.81 -7.36 10.57
C THR A 126 -0.74 -6.92 11.56
N GLY A 127 0.54 -7.12 11.26
CA GLY A 127 1.67 -6.66 12.06
C GLY A 127 2.08 -5.21 11.82
N LEU A 128 1.54 -4.55 10.77
CA LEU A 128 1.97 -3.20 10.38
C LEU A 128 1.54 -2.17 11.45
N ILE A 129 2.53 -1.57 12.13
CA ILE A 129 2.30 -0.63 13.24
C ILE A 129 2.18 0.80 12.75
N THR A 130 3.04 1.17 11.80
CA THR A 130 3.08 2.53 11.25
C THR A 130 3.31 2.50 9.74
N VAL A 131 2.69 3.43 9.04
CA VAL A 131 2.98 3.72 7.64
C VAL A 131 2.98 5.23 7.42
N THR A 132 3.99 5.71 6.72
CA THR A 132 4.02 7.11 6.26
C THR A 132 3.74 7.12 4.77
N ILE A 133 2.63 7.74 4.38
CA ILE A 133 2.27 7.92 2.98
C ILE A 133 2.85 9.27 2.53
N PRO A 134 3.76 9.29 1.53
CA PRO A 134 4.40 10.52 1.11
C PRO A 134 3.46 11.43 0.28
N ASN A 135 3.80 12.72 0.19
CA ASN A 135 3.04 13.72 -0.58
C ASN A 135 2.93 13.40 -2.08
N SER A 136 3.82 12.57 -2.59
CA SER A 136 3.82 12.11 -3.99
C SER A 136 2.70 11.16 -4.32
N VAL A 137 2.17 10.43 -3.32
CA VAL A 137 1.05 9.50 -3.53
C VAL A 137 -0.23 10.28 -3.74
N THR A 138 -0.80 10.16 -4.93
CA THR A 138 -2.06 10.83 -5.32
C THR A 138 -3.28 9.94 -5.16
N GLU A 139 -3.07 8.62 -5.07
CA GLU A 139 -4.14 7.64 -4.93
C GLU A 139 -3.73 6.49 -4.02
N ILE A 140 -4.59 6.19 -3.05
CA ILE A 140 -4.56 4.97 -2.25
C ILE A 140 -5.66 4.07 -2.79
N GLY A 141 -5.28 2.94 -3.38
CA GLY A 141 -6.18 2.00 -4.00
C GLY A 141 -7.23 1.43 -3.04
N ALA A 142 -8.31 0.89 -3.61
CA ALA A 142 -9.33 0.21 -2.82
C ALA A 142 -8.73 -0.94 -2.00
N TRP A 143 -9.16 -1.12 -0.74
CA TRP A 143 -8.73 -2.18 0.17
C TRP A 143 -7.22 -2.15 0.51
N ALA A 144 -6.50 -1.07 0.20
CA ALA A 144 -5.02 -1.04 0.25
C ALA A 144 -4.45 -1.40 1.62
N PHE A 145 -5.07 -0.97 2.73
CA PHE A 145 -4.67 -1.26 4.12
C PHE A 145 -5.79 -1.94 4.92
N TYR A 146 -6.70 -2.65 4.23
CA TYR A 146 -7.80 -3.38 4.88
C TYR A 146 -7.27 -4.38 5.92
N ASP A 147 -7.87 -4.44 7.10
CA ASP A 147 -7.48 -5.33 8.21
C ASP A 147 -6.01 -5.19 8.65
N CYS A 148 -5.39 -4.02 8.51
CA CYS A 148 -4.11 -3.71 9.16
C CYS A 148 -4.36 -3.43 10.65
N SER A 149 -4.70 -4.47 11.43
CA SER A 149 -5.25 -4.35 12.77
C SER A 149 -4.29 -3.78 13.82
N SER A 150 -2.98 -3.84 13.60
CA SER A 150 -1.97 -3.23 14.48
C SER A 150 -1.61 -1.79 14.10
N LEU A 151 -2.14 -1.26 12.98
CA LEU A 151 -1.83 0.09 12.53
C LEU A 151 -2.38 1.10 13.54
N THR A 152 -1.50 1.93 14.13
CA THR A 152 -1.87 2.88 15.20
C THR A 152 -2.08 4.30 14.69
N THR A 153 -1.29 4.70 13.71
CA THR A 153 -1.32 6.07 13.16
C THR A 153 -1.10 6.04 11.66
N VAL A 154 -1.87 6.82 10.93
CA VAL A 154 -1.64 7.07 9.50
C VAL A 154 -1.75 8.57 9.20
N THR A 155 -0.81 9.06 8.39
CA THR A 155 -0.86 10.41 7.82
C THR A 155 -1.09 10.27 6.31
N ILE A 156 -2.13 10.94 5.81
CA ILE A 156 -2.57 10.92 4.40
C ILE A 156 -2.53 12.36 3.89
N PRO A 157 -1.39 12.82 3.34
CA PRO A 157 -1.21 14.25 3.08
C PRO A 157 -1.92 14.75 1.82
N ASN A 158 -2.00 13.95 0.75
CA ASN A 158 -2.42 14.41 -0.59
C ASN A 158 -2.94 13.25 -1.46
N SER A 159 -3.89 12.47 -0.96
CA SER A 159 -4.37 11.30 -1.71
C SER A 159 -5.89 11.24 -1.72
N THR A 160 -6.47 10.74 -2.81
CA THR A 160 -7.81 10.16 -2.74
C THR A 160 -7.75 8.90 -1.88
N ILE A 161 -8.61 8.78 -0.89
CA ILE A 161 -8.70 7.62 -0.01
C ILE A 161 -9.69 6.64 -0.62
N GLY A 162 -9.20 5.52 -1.13
CA GLY A 162 -9.99 4.52 -1.85
C GLY A 162 -11.05 3.83 -1.00
N GLU A 163 -11.96 3.14 -1.68
CA GLU A 163 -13.02 2.36 -1.06
C GLU A 163 -12.43 1.27 -0.15
N TYR A 164 -12.95 1.13 1.08
CA TYR A 164 -12.47 0.18 2.11
C TYR A 164 -10.96 0.33 2.47
N ALA A 165 -10.29 1.41 2.10
CA ALA A 165 -8.82 1.50 2.15
C ALA A 165 -8.23 1.18 3.54
N PHE A 166 -8.88 1.58 4.63
CA PHE A 166 -8.46 1.34 6.02
C PHE A 166 -9.53 0.60 6.84
N LYS A 167 -10.50 -0.06 6.18
CA LYS A 167 -11.54 -0.80 6.89
C LYS A 167 -10.91 -1.87 7.78
N GLY A 168 -11.42 -1.98 9.03
CA GLY A 168 -10.95 -2.98 9.98
C GLY A 168 -9.59 -2.70 10.60
N CYS A 169 -9.03 -1.50 10.44
CA CYS A 169 -7.82 -1.07 11.15
C CYS A 169 -8.16 -0.78 12.63
N THR A 170 -8.43 -1.83 13.40
CA THR A 170 -8.98 -1.73 14.76
C THR A 170 -8.03 -1.06 15.75
N GLY A 171 -6.72 -1.11 15.52
CA GLY A 171 -5.69 -0.44 16.33
C GLY A 171 -5.52 1.04 16.02
N LEU A 172 -6.15 1.54 14.93
CA LEU A 172 -5.94 2.91 14.46
C LEU A 172 -6.57 3.92 15.43
N THR A 173 -5.72 4.66 16.15
CA THR A 173 -6.14 5.68 17.13
C THR A 173 -6.13 7.09 16.53
N THR A 174 -5.26 7.32 15.54
CA THR A 174 -5.04 8.64 14.96
C THR A 174 -4.97 8.59 13.45
N VAL A 175 -5.80 9.38 12.80
CA VAL A 175 -5.77 9.63 11.35
C VAL A 175 -5.54 11.12 11.12
N ILE A 176 -4.48 11.44 10.39
CA ILE A 176 -4.18 12.82 9.97
C ILE A 176 -4.51 12.93 8.49
N ILE A 177 -5.63 13.59 8.18
CA ILE A 177 -6.08 13.86 6.81
C ILE A 177 -5.58 15.24 6.41
N GLY A 178 -4.73 15.30 5.39
CA GLY A 178 -4.11 16.54 4.92
C GLY A 178 -5.06 17.44 4.14
N ASN A 179 -4.70 18.73 4.06
CA ASN A 179 -5.51 19.78 3.42
C ASN A 179 -5.55 19.70 1.88
N SER A 180 -5.02 18.64 1.28
CA SER A 180 -5.10 18.37 -0.16
C SER A 180 -5.96 17.14 -0.48
N VAL A 181 -6.45 16.45 0.54
CA VAL A 181 -7.38 15.32 0.38
C VAL A 181 -8.74 15.87 -0.02
N THR A 182 -9.29 15.39 -1.15
CA THR A 182 -10.57 15.85 -1.68
C THR A 182 -11.69 14.84 -1.52
N LYS A 183 -11.35 13.55 -1.46
CA LYS A 183 -12.34 12.46 -1.43
C LYS A 183 -11.98 11.39 -0.41
N ILE A 184 -12.97 10.95 0.34
CA ILE A 184 -12.96 9.77 1.20
C ILE A 184 -14.06 8.86 0.66
N TRP A 185 -13.71 7.71 0.09
CA TRP A 185 -14.68 6.83 -0.53
C TRP A 185 -15.42 5.93 0.48
N ASP A 186 -16.34 5.12 -0.04
CA ASP A 186 -17.23 4.27 0.75
C ASP A 186 -16.43 3.35 1.67
N TYR A 187 -16.89 3.22 2.92
CA TYR A 187 -16.34 2.31 3.93
C TYR A 187 -14.84 2.53 4.25
N ALA A 188 -14.25 3.66 3.87
CA ALA A 188 -12.81 3.87 3.91
C ALA A 188 -12.17 3.63 5.29
N PHE A 189 -12.86 3.96 6.38
CA PHE A 189 -12.43 3.75 7.78
C PHE A 189 -13.46 2.93 8.58
N GLU A 190 -14.35 2.18 7.93
CA GLU A 190 -15.33 1.33 8.61
C GLU A 190 -14.63 0.38 9.58
N GLY A 191 -15.17 0.24 10.79
CA GLY A 191 -14.61 -0.67 11.79
C GLY A 191 -13.27 -0.25 12.40
N CYS A 192 -12.84 1.00 12.23
CA CYS A 192 -11.69 1.56 12.95
C CYS A 192 -12.06 1.82 14.41
N THR A 193 -12.26 0.76 15.20
CA THR A 193 -12.81 0.83 16.55
C THR A 193 -11.92 1.56 17.57
N GLY A 194 -10.61 1.66 17.29
CA GLY A 194 -9.66 2.40 18.11
C GLY A 194 -9.65 3.91 17.86
N LEU A 195 -10.28 4.39 16.76
CA LEU A 195 -10.22 5.79 16.37
C LEU A 195 -11.01 6.66 17.36
N THR A 196 -10.34 7.63 17.99
CA THR A 196 -10.96 8.49 19.02
C THR A 196 -11.32 9.86 18.50
N THR A 197 -10.57 10.39 17.57
CA THR A 197 -10.79 11.72 16.99
C THR A 197 -10.44 11.71 15.52
N VAL A 198 -11.25 12.36 14.71
CA VAL A 198 -10.96 12.60 13.29
C VAL A 198 -11.19 14.09 12.98
N THR A 199 -10.29 14.66 12.16
CA THR A 199 -10.47 15.97 11.59
C THR A 199 -10.70 15.84 10.10
N ILE A 200 -11.85 16.32 9.63
CA ILE A 200 -12.18 16.38 8.19
C ILE A 200 -11.82 17.78 7.68
N PRO A 201 -10.77 17.92 6.87
CA PRO A 201 -10.30 19.22 6.40
C PRO A 201 -11.28 19.86 5.39
N ASN A 202 -11.16 21.18 5.19
CA ASN A 202 -12.01 21.94 4.27
C ASN A 202 -11.80 21.58 2.79
N SER A 203 -10.73 20.87 2.46
CA SER A 203 -10.47 20.36 1.11
C SER A 203 -11.35 19.20 0.72
N VAL A 204 -11.90 18.45 1.70
CA VAL A 204 -12.76 17.30 1.44
C VAL A 204 -14.09 17.75 0.88
N THR A 205 -14.40 17.33 -0.34
CA THR A 205 -15.64 17.64 -1.05
C THR A 205 -16.60 16.45 -1.14
N THR A 206 -16.09 15.25 -0.88
CA THR A 206 -16.89 14.02 -0.98
C THR A 206 -16.55 13.06 0.15
N ILE A 207 -17.58 12.57 0.84
CA ILE A 207 -17.46 11.47 1.80
C ILE A 207 -18.46 10.39 1.39
N GLY A 208 -17.94 9.21 1.17
CA GLY A 208 -18.72 8.05 0.75
C GLY A 208 -19.55 7.43 1.86
N THR A 209 -20.41 6.50 1.44
CA THR A 209 -21.32 5.74 2.31
C THR A 209 -20.54 5.03 3.40
N SER A 210 -21.01 5.09 4.64
CA SER A 210 -20.44 4.34 5.78
C SER A 210 -18.94 4.53 6.01
N ALA A 211 -18.37 5.67 5.56
CA ALA A 211 -16.92 5.90 5.60
C ALA A 211 -16.31 5.74 7.00
N PHE A 212 -17.06 6.02 8.08
CA PHE A 212 -16.66 5.88 9.48
C PHE A 212 -17.64 4.98 10.28
N GLU A 213 -18.40 4.12 9.61
CA GLU A 213 -19.33 3.20 10.27
C GLU A 213 -18.57 2.27 11.22
N VAL A 214 -19.19 1.91 12.36
CA VAL A 214 -18.59 1.03 13.38
C VAL A 214 -17.27 1.57 13.97
N CYS A 215 -16.97 2.87 13.84
CA CYS A 215 -15.88 3.50 14.58
C CYS A 215 -16.30 3.74 16.03
N THR A 216 -16.50 2.67 16.80
CA THR A 216 -17.12 2.71 18.14
C THR A 216 -16.32 3.48 19.20
N GLY A 217 -15.03 3.68 18.98
CA GLY A 217 -14.16 4.50 19.82
C GLY A 217 -14.24 6.00 19.56
N LEU A 218 -14.92 6.41 18.46
CA LEU A 218 -14.91 7.80 18.01
C LEU A 218 -15.74 8.68 18.93
N GLN A 219 -15.09 9.64 19.58
CA GLN A 219 -15.66 10.57 20.55
C GLN A 219 -15.76 11.99 20.00
N LYS A 220 -14.92 12.35 19.03
CA LYS A 220 -14.84 13.71 18.52
C LYS A 220 -14.60 13.73 17.01
N VAL A 221 -15.45 14.50 16.32
CA VAL A 221 -15.27 14.84 14.91
C VAL A 221 -15.07 16.36 14.79
N ILE A 222 -13.92 16.76 14.24
CA ILE A 222 -13.65 18.17 13.90
C ILE A 222 -13.97 18.34 12.43
N TRP A 223 -15.06 19.05 12.16
CA TRP A 223 -15.59 19.20 10.82
C TRP A 223 -15.25 20.57 10.24
N ASN A 224 -14.31 20.60 9.29
CA ASN A 224 -13.92 21.82 8.58
C ASN A 224 -14.42 21.84 7.13
N ALA A 225 -15.01 20.75 6.64
CA ALA A 225 -15.48 20.58 5.27
C ALA A 225 -16.86 21.20 5.06
N LEU A 226 -16.92 22.52 4.86
CA LEU A 226 -18.18 23.27 4.78
C LEU A 226 -19.08 22.91 3.59
N ASN A 227 -18.51 22.35 2.51
CA ASN A 227 -19.21 22.06 1.25
C ASN A 227 -19.10 20.59 0.83
N ALA A 228 -18.86 19.68 1.77
CA ALA A 228 -18.76 18.26 1.43
C ALA A 228 -20.13 17.66 1.06
N GLU A 229 -20.18 16.94 -0.05
CA GLU A 229 -21.34 16.15 -0.46
C GLU A 229 -21.30 14.76 0.20
N TYR A 230 -22.47 14.29 0.67
CA TYR A 230 -22.65 12.97 1.30
C TYR A 230 -23.47 12.08 0.37
N TYR A 231 -23.06 10.84 0.21
CA TYR A 231 -23.70 9.92 -0.72
C TYR A 231 -24.76 9.00 -0.12
N ASP A 232 -24.94 8.95 1.21
CA ASP A 232 -25.87 7.97 1.79
C ASP A 232 -27.28 8.48 2.10
N GLY A 233 -27.63 9.69 1.67
CA GLY A 233 -29.01 10.20 1.77
C GLY A 233 -29.60 10.22 3.20
N ILE A 234 -28.79 9.94 4.20
CA ILE A 234 -29.15 9.77 5.63
C ILE A 234 -28.34 10.80 6.44
N SER A 235 -28.94 11.30 7.51
CA SER A 235 -28.40 12.35 8.37
C SER A 235 -26.97 12.06 8.88
N ASN A 236 -26.23 13.13 9.28
CA ASN A 236 -24.88 13.07 9.89
C ASN A 236 -24.71 11.99 10.98
N LYS A 237 -25.81 11.50 11.59
CA LYS A 237 -25.80 10.41 12.58
C LYS A 237 -25.40 9.05 12.02
N SER A 238 -25.55 8.80 10.71
CA SER A 238 -25.13 7.51 10.13
C SER A 238 -23.64 7.45 9.80
N LEU A 239 -23.01 8.61 9.49
CA LEU A 239 -21.57 8.70 9.30
C LEU A 239 -20.80 8.54 10.61
N PHE A 240 -21.37 9.03 11.71
CA PHE A 240 -20.74 9.09 13.04
C PHE A 240 -21.74 8.66 14.11
N PRO A 241 -22.11 7.37 14.18
CA PRO A 241 -23.24 6.88 14.99
C PRO A 241 -23.08 7.11 16.51
N ASN A 242 -21.85 7.38 16.98
CA ASN A 242 -21.54 7.55 18.40
C ASN A 242 -21.09 8.98 18.76
N CYS A 243 -21.18 9.94 17.83
CA CYS A 243 -20.83 11.34 18.07
C CYS A 243 -22.08 12.22 18.14
N ASP A 244 -22.22 12.98 19.23
CA ASP A 244 -23.21 14.06 19.41
C ASP A 244 -22.78 15.35 18.72
#